data_ca3adc21eae8598220ca47ab5ede0040
#
_entry.id   ca3adc21eae8598220ca47ab5ede0040
#
_cell.length_a   1.000
_cell.length_b   1.000
_cell.length_c   1.000
_cell.angle_alpha   90.00
_cell.angle_beta   90.00
_cell.angle_gamma   90.00
#
_symmetry.space_group_name_H-M   'P 1'
#
loop_
_entity.id
_entity.type
_entity.pdbx_description
1 polymer ?
#
loop_
_entity_poly.entity_id
_entity_poly.type
_entity_poly.pdbx_seq_one_letter_code
_entity_poly.pdbx_strand_id
1 'polypeptide(L)'
;MGYRRFLAGLVALAGCAHAYASPTLVKTSTAPGVVFDCVKQQLGVLGYKQSSIDTDALRVNATKIDLKTRRSDTQFRRILQKLEVEVAPGADGQTSLEVVPHTFGEYTTQRGPTEVEEKPMEAVTNDAQSLVEACKS
;
A
#
# COMPACT_ATOMS: atom_id res chain seq x y z
N MET A 1 -30.66 19.01 46.98
CA MET A 1 -29.69 17.95 46.64
C MET A 1 -29.77 17.68 45.16
N GLY A 2 -28.89 18.23 44.36
CA GLY A 2 -28.91 18.11 42.90
C GLY A 2 -27.88 17.10 42.44
N TYR A 3 -28.35 16.01 41.89
CA TYR A 3 -27.50 15.06 41.19
C TYR A 3 -27.12 15.63 39.81
N ARG A 4 -25.93 16.14 39.68
CA ARG A 4 -25.33 16.45 38.37
C ARG A 4 -24.89 15.16 37.70
N ARG A 5 -25.67 14.67 36.76
CA ARG A 5 -25.25 13.61 35.84
C ARG A 5 -24.25 14.21 34.85
N PHE A 6 -22.96 13.85 35.02
CA PHE A 6 -21.95 14.04 33.99
C PHE A 6 -22.21 13.01 32.90
N LEU A 7 -22.74 13.46 31.79
CA LEU A 7 -22.71 12.69 30.52
C LEU A 7 -21.31 12.80 29.97
N ALA A 8 -20.50 11.76 30.20
CA ALA A 8 -19.24 11.58 29.50
C ALA A 8 -19.54 11.27 28.04
N GLY A 9 -19.38 12.25 27.16
CA GLY A 9 -19.46 12.06 25.73
C GLY A 9 -18.32 11.17 25.26
N LEU A 10 -18.64 9.97 24.81
CA LEU A 10 -17.72 9.11 24.11
C LEU A 10 -17.48 9.74 22.73
N VAL A 11 -16.36 10.43 22.54
CA VAL A 11 -15.87 10.82 21.23
C VAL A 11 -15.31 9.54 20.59
N ALA A 12 -16.11 8.91 19.75
CA ALA A 12 -15.62 7.86 18.88
C ALA A 12 -14.71 8.52 17.85
N LEU A 13 -13.40 8.40 18.04
CA LEU A 13 -12.41 8.66 17.00
C LEU A 13 -12.62 7.59 15.93
N ALA A 14 -13.42 7.91 14.91
CA ALA A 14 -13.48 7.15 13.69
C ALA A 14 -12.11 7.31 13.02
N GLY A 15 -11.18 6.39 13.31
CA GLY A 15 -9.95 6.27 12.55
C GLY A 15 -10.33 6.04 11.10
N CYS A 16 -9.76 6.83 10.16
CA CYS A 16 -9.86 6.59 8.74
C CYS A 16 -9.15 5.27 8.44
N ALA A 17 -9.82 4.14 8.65
CA ALA A 17 -9.40 2.87 8.09
C ALA A 17 -9.57 3.00 6.57
N HIS A 18 -8.48 2.85 5.81
CA HIS A 18 -8.57 2.74 4.37
C HIS A 18 -9.44 1.53 4.04
N ALA A 19 -10.65 1.78 3.52
CA ALA A 19 -11.69 0.76 3.33
C ALA A 19 -11.24 -0.40 2.41
N TYR A 20 -10.13 -0.23 1.70
CA TYR A 20 -9.63 -1.18 0.69
C TYR A 20 -8.27 -1.78 1.04
N ALA A 21 -7.63 -1.39 2.13
CA ALA A 21 -6.31 -1.92 2.49
C ALA A 21 -6.41 -3.41 2.84
N SER A 22 -5.68 -4.23 2.11
CA SER A 22 -5.56 -5.67 2.35
C SER A 22 -4.07 -6.05 2.32
N PRO A 23 -3.35 -5.82 3.44
CA PRO A 23 -1.92 -6.06 3.49
C PRO A 23 -1.59 -7.54 3.39
N THR A 24 -0.52 -7.86 2.67
CA THR A 24 0.13 -9.16 2.70
C THR A 24 1.32 -9.07 3.63
N LEU A 25 1.33 -9.87 4.68
CA LEU A 25 2.36 -9.88 5.71
C LEU A 25 3.02 -11.25 5.77
N VAL A 26 4.35 -11.28 5.81
CA VAL A 26 5.13 -12.50 6.02
C VAL A 26 6.28 -12.22 6.99
N LYS A 27 6.69 -13.26 7.69
CA LYS A 27 7.90 -13.26 8.52
C LYS A 27 8.96 -14.15 7.89
N THR A 28 10.22 -13.73 7.98
CA THR A 28 11.37 -14.47 7.47
C THR A 28 12.56 -14.34 8.42
N SER A 29 13.45 -15.32 8.38
CA SER A 29 14.72 -15.27 9.11
C SER A 29 15.81 -14.46 8.40
N THR A 30 15.56 -14.03 7.16
CA THR A 30 16.49 -13.21 6.38
C THR A 30 16.62 -11.82 6.98
N ALA A 31 17.84 -11.27 7.02
CA ALA A 31 18.10 -9.94 7.59
C ALA A 31 17.29 -8.84 6.89
N PRO A 32 16.82 -7.80 7.63
CA PRO A 32 15.98 -6.75 7.07
C PRO A 32 16.56 -6.05 5.84
N GLY A 33 17.84 -5.72 5.87
CA GLY A 33 18.53 -5.07 4.73
C GLY A 33 18.56 -5.92 3.47
N VAL A 34 18.71 -7.22 3.63
CA VAL A 34 18.71 -8.19 2.51
C VAL A 34 17.30 -8.31 1.92
N VAL A 35 16.28 -8.38 2.77
CA VAL A 35 14.87 -8.38 2.33
C VAL A 35 14.54 -7.10 1.57
N PHE A 36 14.97 -5.96 2.09
CA PHE A 36 14.72 -4.66 1.45
C PHE A 36 15.40 -4.52 0.09
N ASP A 37 16.63 -5.00 -0.05
CA ASP A 37 17.32 -5.02 -1.35
C ASP A 37 16.60 -5.93 -2.36
N CYS A 38 16.11 -7.08 -1.92
CA CYS A 38 15.26 -7.94 -2.75
C CYS A 38 13.99 -7.22 -3.21
N VAL A 39 13.30 -6.53 -2.29
CA VAL A 39 12.10 -5.75 -2.60
C VAL A 39 12.36 -4.73 -3.69
N LYS A 40 13.42 -3.92 -3.56
CA LYS A 40 13.76 -2.91 -4.56
C LYS A 40 14.00 -3.52 -5.95
N GLN A 41 14.69 -4.65 -6.00
CA GLN A 41 14.95 -5.37 -7.25
C GLN A 41 13.66 -5.94 -7.85
N GLN A 42 12.85 -6.61 -7.04
CA GLN A 42 11.61 -7.24 -7.51
C GLN A 42 10.55 -6.24 -7.96
N LEU A 43 10.47 -5.07 -7.34
CA LEU A 43 9.60 -3.99 -7.83
C LEU A 43 9.94 -3.62 -9.28
N GLY A 44 11.22 -3.54 -9.63
CA GLY A 44 11.65 -3.31 -11.01
C GLY A 44 11.26 -4.45 -11.96
N VAL A 45 11.41 -5.69 -11.53
CA VAL A 45 11.03 -6.89 -12.31
C VAL A 45 9.52 -6.90 -12.59
N LEU A 46 8.70 -6.48 -11.62
CA LEU A 46 7.25 -6.40 -11.76
C LEU A 46 6.77 -5.16 -12.56
N GLY A 47 7.68 -4.29 -12.96
CA GLY A 47 7.38 -3.11 -13.77
C GLY A 47 6.98 -1.88 -12.96
N TYR A 48 7.22 -1.86 -11.66
CA TYR A 48 6.97 -0.71 -10.80
C TYR A 48 8.14 0.27 -10.80
N LYS A 49 7.82 1.55 -10.76
CA LYS A 49 8.80 2.61 -10.52
C LYS A 49 8.70 3.07 -9.08
N GLN A 50 9.83 3.16 -8.40
CA GLN A 50 9.88 3.69 -7.04
C GLN A 50 9.53 5.17 -7.05
N SER A 51 8.50 5.55 -6.30
CA SER A 51 8.03 6.94 -6.17
C SER A 51 8.57 7.62 -4.91
N SER A 52 8.82 6.85 -3.86
CA SER A 52 9.50 7.30 -2.65
C SER A 52 10.24 6.13 -2.01
N ILE A 53 11.36 6.44 -1.34
CA ILE A 53 12.16 5.46 -0.63
C ILE A 53 12.71 6.09 0.66
N ASP A 54 12.59 5.36 1.75
CA ASP A 54 13.20 5.66 3.05
C ASP A 54 14.09 4.48 3.45
N THR A 55 15.38 4.62 3.24
CA THR A 55 16.36 3.56 3.52
C THR A 55 16.58 3.34 5.00
N ASP A 56 16.34 4.33 5.83
CA ASP A 56 16.49 4.20 7.30
C ASP A 56 15.31 3.44 7.91
N ALA A 57 14.10 3.76 7.45
CA ALA A 57 12.88 3.07 7.88
C ALA A 57 12.59 1.79 7.08
N LEU A 58 13.36 1.48 6.04
CA LEU A 58 13.15 0.36 5.12
C LEU A 58 11.73 0.35 4.54
N ARG A 59 11.32 1.49 4.01
CA ARG A 59 10.03 1.69 3.33
C ARG A 59 10.25 2.11 1.89
N VAL A 60 9.41 1.60 1.02
CA VAL A 60 9.39 2.02 -0.38
C VAL A 60 7.97 2.02 -0.91
N ASN A 61 7.63 3.07 -1.64
CA ASN A 61 6.39 3.16 -2.40
C ASN A 61 6.75 3.09 -3.89
N ALA A 62 5.97 2.35 -4.64
CA ALA A 62 6.19 2.18 -6.06
C ALA A 62 4.88 2.21 -6.84
N THR A 63 4.92 2.69 -8.07
CA THR A 63 3.75 2.89 -8.92
C THR A 63 3.96 2.25 -10.28
N LYS A 64 2.89 1.64 -10.79
CA LYS A 64 2.81 1.08 -12.13
C LYS A 64 1.55 1.59 -12.82
N ILE A 65 1.69 2.09 -14.04
CA ILE A 65 0.57 2.61 -14.82
C ILE A 65 -0.04 1.45 -15.62
N ASP A 66 -1.35 1.24 -15.46
CA ASP A 66 -2.11 0.34 -16.33
C ASP A 66 -2.71 1.15 -17.49
N LEU A 67 -2.20 0.89 -18.69
CA LEU A 67 -2.65 1.52 -19.93
C LEU A 67 -3.71 0.69 -20.65
N LYS A 68 -4.05 -0.49 -20.16
CA LYS A 68 -4.98 -1.42 -20.84
C LYS A 68 -6.42 -1.21 -20.43
N THR A 69 -6.68 -0.87 -19.18
CA THR A 69 -8.04 -0.65 -18.67
C THR A 69 -8.66 0.57 -19.31
N ARG A 70 -9.88 0.41 -19.84
CA ARG A 70 -10.69 1.46 -20.45
C ARG A 70 -12.00 1.59 -19.67
N ARG A 71 -12.52 2.81 -19.60
CA ARG A 71 -13.81 3.12 -18.99
C ARG A 71 -14.62 4.05 -19.90
N SER A 72 -15.94 3.96 -19.83
CA SER A 72 -16.85 4.84 -20.57
C SER A 72 -16.89 6.26 -20.04
N ASP A 73 -16.45 6.52 -18.81
CA ASP A 73 -16.35 7.85 -18.26
C ASP A 73 -15.35 8.70 -19.04
N THR A 74 -15.80 9.81 -19.61
CA THR A 74 -14.98 10.70 -20.45
C THR A 74 -13.89 11.43 -19.65
N GLN A 75 -14.01 11.51 -18.35
CA GLN A 75 -13.01 12.12 -17.46
C GLN A 75 -11.95 11.12 -17.01
N PHE A 76 -12.19 9.84 -17.18
CA PHE A 76 -11.24 8.80 -16.83
C PHE A 76 -9.99 8.87 -17.73
N ARG A 77 -8.81 8.82 -17.10
CA ARG A 77 -7.53 8.86 -17.78
C ARG A 77 -6.82 7.51 -17.77
N ARG A 78 -6.61 6.95 -16.59
CA ARG A 78 -5.82 5.71 -16.43
C ARG A 78 -5.98 5.13 -15.02
N ILE A 79 -5.53 3.91 -14.88
CA ILE A 79 -5.37 3.24 -13.59
C ILE A 79 -3.93 3.35 -13.13
N LEU A 80 -3.73 3.64 -11.85
CA LEU A 80 -2.45 3.58 -11.15
C LEU A 80 -2.49 2.43 -10.16
N GLN A 81 -1.58 1.48 -10.30
CA GLN A 81 -1.33 0.43 -9.31
C GLN A 81 -0.18 0.89 -8.41
N LYS A 82 -0.38 0.84 -7.11
CA LYS A 82 0.64 1.24 -6.12
C LYS A 82 0.90 0.12 -5.13
N LEU A 83 2.16 -0.07 -4.78
CA LEU A 83 2.58 -0.96 -3.70
C LEU A 83 3.29 -0.13 -2.64
N GLU A 84 2.79 -0.22 -1.41
CA GLU A 84 3.49 0.29 -0.23
C GLU A 84 4.19 -0.90 0.45
N VAL A 85 5.49 -0.80 0.64
CA VAL A 85 6.28 -1.88 1.21
C VAL A 85 7.01 -1.38 2.44
N GLU A 86 6.91 -2.14 3.53
CA GLU A 86 7.66 -1.91 4.76
C GLU A 86 8.34 -3.19 5.19
N VAL A 87 9.62 -3.08 5.51
CA VAL A 87 10.43 -4.15 6.10
C VAL A 87 10.80 -3.71 7.51
N ALA A 88 10.54 -4.55 8.50
CA ALA A 88 10.81 -4.22 9.89
C ALA A 88 11.44 -5.40 10.65
N PRO A 89 12.40 -5.14 11.56
CA PRO A 89 12.85 -6.16 12.49
C PRO A 89 11.72 -6.46 13.49
N GLY A 90 11.46 -7.74 13.72
CA GLY A 90 10.49 -8.18 14.73
C GLY A 90 11.13 -8.37 16.11
N ALA A 91 10.31 -8.31 17.16
CA ALA A 91 10.73 -8.56 18.53
C ALA A 91 11.24 -10.00 18.78
N ASP A 92 10.84 -10.93 17.93
CA ASP A 92 11.22 -12.35 17.94
C ASP A 92 12.54 -12.63 17.19
N GLY A 93 13.25 -11.59 16.72
CA GLY A 93 14.47 -11.71 15.91
C GLY A 93 14.21 -12.03 14.43
N GLN A 94 12.94 -12.15 14.03
CA GLN A 94 12.57 -12.32 12.63
C GLN A 94 12.31 -10.97 11.95
N THR A 95 12.43 -10.96 10.63
CA THR A 95 12.08 -9.82 9.79
C THR A 95 10.63 -9.93 9.33
N SER A 96 9.86 -8.86 9.47
CA SER A 96 8.54 -8.77 8.87
C SER A 96 8.61 -8.02 7.55
N LEU A 97 7.91 -8.53 6.53
CA LEU A 97 7.71 -7.89 5.24
C LEU A 97 6.22 -7.69 5.04
N GLU A 98 5.80 -6.43 4.93
CA GLU A 98 4.42 -6.06 4.67
C GLU A 98 4.32 -5.36 3.31
N VAL A 99 3.38 -5.80 2.49
CA VAL A 99 3.08 -5.21 1.18
C VAL A 99 1.60 -4.88 1.12
N VAL A 100 1.28 -3.62 0.90
CA VAL A 100 -0.10 -3.14 0.78
C VAL A 100 -0.36 -2.74 -0.67
N PRO A 101 -1.21 -3.48 -1.40
CA PRO A 101 -1.60 -3.12 -2.75
C PRO A 101 -2.71 -2.08 -2.76
N HIS A 102 -2.60 -1.11 -3.69
CA HIS A 102 -3.61 -0.09 -3.93
C HIS A 102 -3.90 0.05 -5.42
N THR A 103 -5.13 0.39 -5.74
CA THR A 103 -5.55 0.77 -7.09
C THR A 103 -6.20 2.15 -7.04
N PHE A 104 -5.76 3.05 -7.92
CA PHE A 104 -6.34 4.38 -8.07
C PHE A 104 -6.82 4.59 -9.50
N GLY A 105 -8.03 5.12 -9.65
CA GLY A 105 -8.47 5.69 -10.91
C GLY A 105 -8.05 7.16 -10.98
N GLU A 106 -7.38 7.57 -12.06
CA GLU A 106 -7.06 8.97 -12.29
C GLU A 106 -8.07 9.58 -13.24
N TYR A 107 -8.61 10.73 -12.83
CA TYR A 107 -9.66 11.46 -13.55
C TYR A 107 -9.23 12.90 -13.79
N THR A 108 -9.63 13.46 -14.92
CA THR A 108 -9.46 14.88 -15.21
C THR A 108 -10.58 15.67 -14.54
N THR A 109 -10.23 16.69 -13.76
CA THR A 109 -11.17 17.62 -13.16
C THR A 109 -10.85 19.06 -13.55
N GLN A 110 -11.74 20.00 -13.23
CA GLN A 110 -11.47 21.43 -13.48
C GLN A 110 -10.23 21.96 -12.75
N ARG A 111 -9.81 21.27 -11.67
CA ARG A 111 -8.63 21.60 -10.87
C ARG A 111 -7.40 20.79 -11.26
N GLY A 112 -7.49 20.02 -12.34
CA GLY A 112 -6.43 19.12 -12.80
C GLY A 112 -6.72 17.64 -12.49
N PRO A 113 -5.72 16.78 -12.62
CA PRO A 113 -5.88 15.34 -12.37
C PRO A 113 -6.19 15.07 -10.89
N THR A 114 -7.11 14.14 -10.65
CA THR A 114 -7.47 13.66 -9.31
C THR A 114 -7.41 12.14 -9.28
N GLU A 115 -6.81 11.59 -8.23
CA GLU A 115 -6.74 10.15 -7.98
C GLU A 115 -7.84 9.76 -6.98
N VAL A 116 -8.60 8.71 -7.33
CA VAL A 116 -9.64 8.13 -6.47
C VAL A 116 -9.25 6.70 -6.17
N GLU A 117 -9.10 6.37 -4.89
CA GLU A 117 -8.79 4.99 -4.49
C GLU A 117 -10.00 4.09 -4.73
N GLU A 118 -9.71 2.91 -5.24
CA GLU A 118 -10.69 1.88 -5.57
C GLU A 118 -10.29 0.56 -4.91
N LYS A 119 -11.18 -0.42 -4.94
CA LYS A 119 -10.84 -1.78 -4.54
C LYS A 119 -9.63 -2.26 -5.35
N PRO A 120 -8.59 -2.83 -4.71
CA PRO A 120 -7.43 -3.33 -5.42
C PRO A 120 -7.81 -4.31 -6.52
N MET A 121 -7.28 -4.09 -7.71
CA MET A 121 -7.44 -5.03 -8.83
C MET A 121 -6.66 -6.30 -8.55
N GLU A 122 -7.11 -7.41 -9.12
CA GLU A 122 -6.45 -8.71 -8.98
C GLU A 122 -4.97 -8.64 -9.39
N ALA A 123 -4.64 -7.91 -10.44
CA ALA A 123 -3.27 -7.77 -10.94
C ALA A 123 -2.31 -7.21 -9.87
N VAL A 124 -2.68 -6.13 -9.17
CA VAL A 124 -1.83 -5.54 -8.13
C VAL A 124 -1.75 -6.44 -6.89
N THR A 125 -2.82 -7.13 -6.55
CA THR A 125 -2.83 -8.11 -5.46
C THR A 125 -1.90 -9.28 -5.76
N ASN A 126 -1.92 -9.78 -6.99
CA ASN A 126 -1.01 -10.83 -7.44
C ASN A 126 0.44 -10.36 -7.44
N ASP A 127 0.70 -9.13 -7.85
CA ASP A 127 2.04 -8.53 -7.80
C ASP A 127 2.55 -8.44 -6.35
N ALA A 128 1.71 -8.05 -5.41
CA ALA A 128 2.04 -8.01 -3.98
C ALA A 128 2.41 -9.41 -3.45
N GLN A 129 1.66 -10.42 -3.80
CA GLN A 129 1.94 -11.81 -3.43
C GLN A 129 3.25 -12.31 -4.05
N SER A 130 3.48 -12.01 -5.33
CA SER A 130 4.72 -12.38 -6.03
C SER A 130 5.95 -11.74 -5.40
N LEU A 131 5.83 -10.47 -4.97
CA LEU A 131 6.89 -9.76 -4.27
C LEU A 131 7.25 -10.44 -2.95
N VAL A 132 6.24 -10.77 -2.16
CA VAL A 132 6.42 -11.46 -0.87
C VAL A 132 7.06 -12.83 -1.07
N GLU A 133 6.56 -13.62 -2.01
CA GLU A 133 7.10 -14.95 -2.32
C GLU A 133 8.57 -14.88 -2.77
N ALA A 134 8.95 -13.89 -3.56
CA ALA A 134 10.32 -13.73 -4.04
C ALA A 134 11.30 -13.31 -2.92
N CYS A 135 10.83 -12.57 -1.90
CA CYS A 135 11.69 -11.92 -0.91
C CYS A 135 11.61 -12.52 0.50
N LYS A 136 10.81 -13.53 0.73
CA LYS A 136 10.67 -14.17 2.06
C LYS A 136 11.81 -15.15 2.43
N SER A 137 12.63 -15.50 1.48
CA SER A 137 13.73 -16.46 1.70
C SER A 137 15.08 -15.89 1.33
#